data_26233949d23764c2815d36fca540749d
#
_entry.id   26233949d23764c2815d36fca540749d
#
_cell.length_a   1.000
_cell.length_b   1.000
_cell.length_c   1.000
_cell.angle_alpha   90.00
_cell.angle_beta   90.00
_cell.angle_gamma   90.00
#
_symmetry.space_group_name_H-M   'P 1'
#
loop_
_entity.id
_entity.type
_entity.pdbx_description
1 polymer ?
#
loop_
_entity_poly.entity_id
_entity_poly.type
_entity_poly.pdbx_seq_one_letter_code
_entity_poly.pdbx_strand_id
1 'polypeptide(L)' 'MRIAIVDDISEERTLLRNRLESQFSRRNVHTDILEYENGET' A
#
# COMPACT_ATOMS: atom_id res chain seq x y z
N MET A 1 -1.50 -3.88 -11.38
CA MET A 1 -1.40 -2.48 -10.96
C MET A 1 -0.31 -2.33 -9.91
N ARG A 2 0.44 -1.28 -9.97
CA ARG A 2 1.53 -1.04 -9.04
C ARG A 2 1.26 0.22 -8.23
N ILE A 3 1.33 0.13 -6.90
CA ILE A 3 1.02 1.23 -5.99
C ILE A 3 2.17 1.41 -5.02
N ALA A 4 2.60 2.66 -4.82
CA ALA A 4 3.61 2.99 -3.83
C ALA A 4 2.96 3.75 -2.67
N ILE A 5 3.23 3.31 -1.45
CA ILE A 5 2.78 3.97 -0.24
C ILE A 5 3.98 4.62 0.43
N VAL A 6 3.92 5.92 0.62
CA VAL A 6 4.99 6.67 1.28
C VAL A 6 4.44 7.26 2.57
N ASP A 7 4.94 6.79 3.71
CA ASP A 7 4.49 7.25 5.02
C ASP A 7 5.58 6.91 6.03
N ASP A 8 5.94 7.87 6.85
CA ASP A 8 6.98 7.69 7.86
C ASP A 8 6.49 6.90 9.08
N ILE A 9 5.20 6.70 9.22
CA ILE A 9 4.61 5.95 10.32
C ILE A 9 4.23 4.55 9.84
N SER A 10 4.95 3.54 10.31
CA SER A 10 4.77 2.16 9.84
C SER A 10 3.36 1.61 10.10
N GLU A 11 2.76 1.98 11.22
CA GLU A 11 1.41 1.53 11.54
C GLU A 11 0.39 2.04 10.54
N GLU A 12 0.53 3.29 10.12
CA GLU A 12 -0.36 3.87 9.12
C GLU A 12 -0.15 3.24 7.75
N ARG A 13 1.11 2.97 7.40
CA ARG A 13 1.40 2.27 6.14
C ARG A 13 0.71 0.91 6.10
N THR A 14 0.79 0.16 7.20
CA THR A 14 0.17 -1.15 7.29
C THR A 14 -1.34 -1.08 7.13
N LEU A 15 -1.98 -0.11 7.76
CA LEU A 15 -3.41 0.08 7.64
C LEU A 15 -3.83 0.42 6.20
N LEU A 16 -3.10 1.32 5.56
CA LEU A 16 -3.37 1.68 4.18
C LEU A 16 -3.19 0.49 3.25
N ARG A 17 -2.12 -0.24 3.42
CA ARG A 17 -1.86 -1.44 2.63
C ARG A 17 -2.99 -2.45 2.76
N ASN A 18 -3.41 -2.73 3.98
CA ASN A 18 -4.48 -3.68 4.22
C ASN A 18 -5.79 -3.25 3.57
N ARG A 19 -6.11 -1.96 3.63
CA ARG A 19 -7.31 -1.43 2.99
C ARG A 19 -7.24 -1.58 1.48
N LEU A 20 -6.10 -1.24 0.89
CA LEU A 20 -5.93 -1.34 -0.55
C LEU A 20 -6.01 -2.79 -1.01
N GLU A 21 -5.33 -3.69 -0.32
CA GLU A 21 -5.38 -5.11 -0.66
C GLU A 21 -6.81 -5.65 -0.61
N SER A 22 -7.56 -5.28 0.41
CA SER A 22 -8.95 -5.70 0.55
C SER A 22 -9.81 -5.18 -0.60
N GLN A 23 -9.67 -3.91 -0.95
CA GLN A 23 -10.44 -3.29 -2.02
C GLN A 23 -10.17 -3.94 -3.37
N PHE A 24 -8.89 -4.11 -3.70
CA PHE A 24 -8.51 -4.69 -4.99
C PHE A 24 -8.80 -6.18 -5.06
N SER A 25 -8.70 -6.89 -3.96
CA SER A 25 -9.06 -8.29 -3.91
C SER A 25 -10.55 -8.49 -4.21
N ARG A 26 -11.39 -7.62 -3.68
CA ARG A 26 -12.83 -7.68 -3.92
C ARG A 26 -13.17 -7.44 -5.39
N ARG A 27 -12.35 -6.67 -6.08
CA ARG A 27 -12.52 -6.39 -7.50
C ARG A 27 -11.77 -7.36 -8.40
N ASN A 28 -11.10 -8.32 -7.79
CA ASN A 28 -10.30 -9.32 -8.50
C ASN A 28 -9.19 -8.69 -9.34
N VAL A 29 -8.56 -7.64 -8.79
CA VAL A 29 -7.46 -6.92 -9.44
C VAL A 29 -6.17 -7.26 -8.74
N HIS A 30 -5.18 -7.73 -9.50
CA HIS A 30 -3.85 -7.98 -8.96
C HIS A 30 -3.11 -6.67 -8.74
N THR A 31 -2.52 -6.51 -7.54
CA THR A 31 -1.86 -5.27 -7.17
C THR A 31 -0.54 -5.55 -6.48
N ASP A 32 0.51 -4.86 -6.92
CA ASP A 32 1.82 -4.87 -6.25
C ASP A 32 1.91 -3.60 -5.40
N ILE A 33 2.02 -3.76 -4.10
CA ILE A 33 2.10 -2.63 -3.18
C ILE A 33 3.52 -2.53 -2.62
N LEU A 34 4.13 -1.36 -2.82
CA LEU A 34 5.45 -1.05 -2.32
C LEU A 34 5.34 -0.05 -1.17
N GLU A 35 6.10 -0.27 -0.11
CA GLU A 35 6.07 0.61 1.06
C GLU A 35 7.40 1.31 1.24
N TYR A 36 7.37 2.60 1.50
CA TYR A 36 8.55 3.42 1.72
C TYR A 36 8.36 4.29 2.97
N GLU A 37 9.42 4.50 3.72
CA GLU A 37 9.37 5.35 4.91
C GLU A 37 9.25 6.82 4.53
N ASN A 38 9.91 7.21 3.44
CA ASN A 38 9.88 8.59 2.97
C ASN A 38 10.10 8.61 1.46
N GLY A 39 9.86 9.77 0.86
CA GLY A 39 9.96 9.90 -0.58
C GLY A 39 11.37 10.00 -1.14
N GLU A 40 12.38 10.00 -0.29
CA GLU A 40 13.78 10.13 -0.71
C GLU A 40 14.52 8.83 -0.84
N THR A 41 13.93 7.74 -0.45
CA THR A 41 14.58 6.40 -0.53
C THR A 41 14.35 5.70 -1.84
#